data_be203fb94192a768e769ddee684231b1
#
_entry.id   be203fb94192a768e769ddee684231b1
#
_cell.length_a   1.000
_cell.length_b   1.000
_cell.length_c   1.000
_cell.angle_alpha   90.00
_cell.angle_beta   90.00
_cell.angle_gamma   90.00
#
_symmetry.space_group_name_H-M   'P 1'
#
loop_
_entity.id
_entity.type
_entity.pdbx_description
1 polymer ?
#
loop_
_entity_poly.entity_id
_entity_poly.type
_entity_poly.pdbx_seq_one_letter_code
_entity_poly.pdbx_strand_id
1 'polypeptide(L)'
;MNKAQAIHSFWSGFGIPAYDETTVPDDAQMPYITYNVATGSLGDALLMSGSIWYRDTSWAAVTAKADEIADALYMTIPIDGGGVYLTQGTPFAQRMSDPADDSIRRIYINLSAEFITLT
;
A
#
# COMPACT_ATOMS: atom_id res chain seq x y z
N MET A 1 15.91 3.73 9.30
CA MET A 1 14.44 3.84 9.17
C MET A 1 13.79 2.80 10.06
N ASN A 2 12.75 3.15 10.81
CA ASN A 2 11.99 2.18 11.57
C ASN A 2 10.93 1.48 10.69
N LYS A 3 10.19 0.51 11.26
CA LYS A 3 9.19 -0.26 10.50
C LYS A 3 8.11 0.62 9.89
N ALA A 4 7.54 1.54 10.68
CA ALA A 4 6.48 2.43 10.19
C ALA A 4 6.98 3.38 9.10
N GLN A 5 8.19 3.91 9.23
CA GLN A 5 8.81 4.74 8.20
C GLN A 5 9.05 3.97 6.91
N ALA A 6 9.47 2.71 7.00
CA ALA A 6 9.68 1.86 5.83
C ALA A 6 8.36 1.59 5.08
N ILE A 7 7.28 1.33 5.82
CA ILE A 7 5.95 1.11 5.24
C ILE A 7 5.47 2.38 4.55
N HIS A 8 5.59 3.55 5.19
CA HIS A 8 5.22 4.82 4.58
C HIS A 8 6.06 5.11 3.33
N SER A 9 7.37 4.87 3.40
CA SER A 9 8.27 5.07 2.27
C SER A 9 7.88 4.22 1.06
N PHE A 10 7.51 2.97 1.31
CA PHE A 10 7.05 2.08 0.22
C PHE A 10 5.83 2.68 -0.48
N TRP A 11 4.77 2.98 0.28
CA TRP A 11 3.52 3.47 -0.31
C TRP A 11 3.66 4.85 -0.94
N SER A 12 4.61 5.66 -0.48
CA SER A 12 4.87 7.01 -1.02
C SER A 12 5.67 7.02 -2.32
N GLY A 13 6.15 5.87 -2.78
CA GLY A 13 7.05 5.75 -3.93
C GLY A 13 6.37 5.68 -5.30
N PHE A 14 5.06 5.92 -5.40
CA PHE A 14 4.31 5.69 -6.64
C PHE A 14 3.81 6.96 -7.33
N GLY A 15 4.37 8.11 -6.97
CA GLY A 15 4.09 9.37 -7.67
C GLY A 15 2.78 10.06 -7.29
N ILE A 16 2.03 9.52 -6.34
CA ILE A 16 0.83 10.12 -5.77
C ILE A 16 0.94 10.13 -4.25
N PRO A 17 0.22 11.03 -3.55
CA PRO A 17 0.28 11.07 -2.09
C PRO A 17 -0.17 9.76 -1.45
N ALA A 18 0.48 9.38 -0.36
CA ALA A 18 0.10 8.23 0.44
C ALA A 18 -0.09 8.65 1.89
N TYR A 19 -1.18 8.19 2.49
CA TYR A 19 -1.57 8.54 3.86
C TYR A 19 -1.85 7.29 4.67
N ASP A 20 -1.46 7.30 5.94
CA ASP A 20 -1.99 6.35 6.91
C ASP A 20 -3.51 6.51 6.95
N GLU A 21 -4.26 5.40 6.85
CA GLU A 21 -5.72 5.45 6.75
C GLU A 21 -6.40 6.10 7.96
N THR A 22 -5.69 6.19 9.09
CA THR A 22 -6.20 6.81 10.31
C THR A 22 -5.99 8.33 10.36
N THR A 23 -5.18 8.88 9.45
CA THR A 23 -4.77 10.30 9.47
C THR A 23 -4.85 10.97 8.11
N VAL A 24 -5.84 10.58 7.28
CA VAL A 24 -6.03 11.20 5.97
C VAL A 24 -6.55 12.63 6.17
N PRO A 25 -5.89 13.65 5.58
CA PRO A 25 -6.39 15.02 5.68
C PRO A 25 -7.78 15.17 5.09
N ASP A 26 -8.62 15.99 5.70
CA ASP A 26 -9.99 16.23 5.23
C ASP A 26 -10.04 16.83 3.82
N ASP A 27 -9.02 17.59 3.43
CA ASP A 27 -8.90 18.24 2.14
C ASP A 27 -8.08 17.44 1.11
N ALA A 28 -7.77 16.17 1.41
CA ALA A 28 -7.02 15.32 0.48
C ALA A 28 -7.76 15.16 -0.84
N GLN A 29 -7.03 15.32 -1.95
CA GLN A 29 -7.56 15.23 -3.30
C GLN A 29 -7.09 13.93 -3.96
N MET A 30 -8.02 13.21 -4.60
CA MET A 30 -7.65 12.05 -5.41
C MET A 30 -6.86 12.49 -6.65
N PRO A 31 -5.90 11.69 -7.12
CA PRO A 31 -5.58 10.35 -6.65
C PRO A 31 -4.70 10.35 -5.40
N TYR A 32 -4.90 9.37 -4.55
CA TYR A 32 -4.03 9.11 -3.41
C TYR A 32 -4.11 7.64 -3.00
N ILE A 33 -3.18 7.23 -2.15
CA ILE A 33 -3.17 5.90 -1.55
C ILE A 33 -3.42 6.05 -0.06
N THR A 34 -4.26 5.18 0.50
CA THR A 34 -4.36 5.01 1.96
C THR A 34 -3.84 3.62 2.31
N TYR A 35 -3.16 3.50 3.45
CA TYR A 35 -2.59 2.23 3.87
C TYR A 35 -2.75 2.05 5.37
N ASN A 36 -2.71 0.79 5.81
CA ASN A 36 -2.62 0.51 7.24
C ASN A 36 -1.17 0.24 7.64
N VAL A 37 -0.90 0.42 8.91
CA VAL A 37 0.40 0.11 9.50
C VAL A 37 0.21 -1.08 10.45
N ALA A 38 0.82 -2.20 10.09
CA ALA A 38 0.86 -3.39 10.93
C ALA A 38 2.31 -3.77 11.14
N THR A 39 2.68 -4.06 12.38
CA THR A 39 4.01 -4.49 12.74
C THR A 39 3.95 -5.72 13.61
N GLY A 40 4.92 -6.60 13.46
CA GLY A 40 5.02 -7.82 14.24
C GLY A 40 6.46 -8.07 14.67
N SER A 41 6.68 -9.18 15.30
CA SER A 41 8.01 -9.63 15.67
C SER A 41 8.84 -9.94 14.43
N LEU A 42 10.15 -9.84 14.54
CA LEU A 42 11.05 -10.23 13.46
C LEU A 42 10.84 -11.72 13.13
N GLY A 43 10.79 -12.00 11.83
CA GLY A 43 10.53 -13.35 11.33
C GLY A 43 9.05 -13.67 11.10
N ASP A 44 8.12 -12.84 11.61
CA ASP A 44 6.69 -13.05 11.39
C ASP A 44 6.28 -12.47 10.03
N ALA A 45 5.44 -13.21 9.31
CA ALA A 45 4.79 -12.71 8.10
C ALA A 45 3.44 -12.10 8.47
N LEU A 46 3.18 -10.88 8.01
CA LEU A 46 1.96 -10.16 8.30
C LEU A 46 1.25 -9.78 7.01
N LEU A 47 -0.08 -9.78 7.05
CA LEU A 47 -0.88 -9.19 5.98
C LEU A 47 -0.98 -7.69 6.20
N MET A 48 -0.68 -6.92 5.15
CA MET A 48 -0.88 -5.48 5.12
C MET A 48 -1.72 -5.11 3.93
N SER A 49 -2.43 -4.01 4.04
CA SER A 49 -3.30 -3.57 2.97
C SER A 49 -3.19 -2.08 2.73
N GLY A 50 -3.56 -1.70 1.53
CA GLY A 50 -3.73 -0.31 1.14
C GLY A 50 -4.83 -0.21 0.11
N SER A 51 -5.26 1.00 -0.17
CA SER A 51 -6.23 1.28 -1.22
C SER A 51 -5.72 2.39 -2.10
N ILE A 52 -5.91 2.23 -3.40
CA ILE A 52 -5.64 3.29 -4.38
C ILE A 52 -6.98 3.93 -4.72
N TRP A 53 -7.05 5.25 -4.61
CA TRP A 53 -8.27 6.00 -4.81
C TRP A 53 -8.10 6.95 -5.99
N TYR A 54 -8.92 6.77 -7.03
CA TYR A 54 -9.00 7.68 -8.18
C TYR A 54 -10.42 8.14 -8.36
N ARG A 55 -10.59 9.36 -8.81
CA ARG A 55 -11.87 9.85 -9.31
C ARG A 55 -11.80 9.85 -10.83
N ASP A 56 -12.52 8.92 -11.46
CA ASP A 56 -12.41 8.67 -12.90
C ASP A 56 -13.67 7.95 -13.39
N THR A 57 -13.91 8.00 -14.69
CA THR A 57 -14.94 7.20 -15.36
C THR A 57 -14.41 5.83 -15.80
N SER A 58 -13.10 5.67 -15.86
CA SER A 58 -12.41 4.46 -16.31
C SER A 58 -11.62 3.82 -15.17
N TRP A 59 -11.39 2.52 -15.27
CA TRP A 59 -10.52 1.77 -14.37
C TRP A 59 -9.06 1.75 -14.83
N ALA A 60 -8.74 2.38 -15.98
CA ALA A 60 -7.41 2.27 -16.58
C ALA A 60 -6.30 2.85 -15.70
N ALA A 61 -6.48 4.08 -15.19
CA ALA A 61 -5.44 4.74 -14.41
C ALA A 61 -5.18 4.05 -13.08
N VAL A 62 -6.22 3.67 -12.35
CA VAL A 62 -6.07 2.99 -11.05
C VAL A 62 -5.48 1.57 -11.24
N THR A 63 -5.84 0.88 -12.33
CA THR A 63 -5.28 -0.44 -12.65
C THR A 63 -3.79 -0.32 -12.96
N ALA A 64 -3.39 0.68 -13.76
CA ALA A 64 -1.98 0.92 -14.05
C ALA A 64 -1.18 1.19 -12.76
N LYS A 65 -1.75 1.92 -11.82
CA LYS A 65 -1.10 2.18 -10.53
C LYS A 65 -0.96 0.89 -9.71
N ALA A 66 -1.96 0.02 -9.71
CA ALA A 66 -1.86 -1.29 -9.06
C ALA A 66 -0.74 -2.14 -9.66
N ASP A 67 -0.57 -2.10 -10.99
CA ASP A 67 0.51 -2.81 -11.66
C ASP A 67 1.89 -2.25 -11.28
N GLU A 68 2.02 -0.93 -11.12
CA GLU A 68 3.26 -0.33 -10.62
C GLU A 68 3.61 -0.85 -9.23
N ILE A 69 2.61 -0.98 -8.36
CA ILE A 69 2.82 -1.52 -7.01
C ILE A 69 3.27 -2.98 -7.09
N ALA A 70 2.63 -3.79 -7.94
CA ALA A 70 3.02 -5.18 -8.15
C ALA A 70 4.48 -5.30 -8.59
N ASP A 71 4.91 -4.44 -9.51
CA ASP A 71 6.27 -4.45 -10.04
C ASP A 71 7.32 -4.05 -8.99
N ALA A 72 6.92 -3.35 -7.94
CA ALA A 72 7.81 -2.92 -6.87
C ALA A 72 7.95 -3.95 -5.73
N LEU A 73 7.24 -5.07 -5.80
CA LEU A 73 7.29 -6.11 -4.77
C LEU A 73 8.47 -7.07 -4.99
N TYR A 74 8.64 -8.00 -4.04
CA TYR A 74 9.73 -8.97 -4.04
C TYR A 74 11.09 -8.31 -3.87
N MET A 75 11.12 -7.26 -3.06
CA MET A 75 12.34 -6.56 -2.67
C MET A 75 12.37 -6.36 -1.16
N THR A 76 13.56 -6.17 -0.62
CA THR A 76 13.76 -5.90 0.80
C THR A 76 14.00 -4.42 1.01
N ILE A 77 13.22 -3.81 1.92
CA ILE A 77 13.42 -2.42 2.34
C ILE A 77 14.23 -2.45 3.63
N PRO A 78 15.41 -1.80 3.68
CA PRO A 78 16.21 -1.76 4.89
C PRO A 78 15.50 -0.99 6.01
N ILE A 79 15.57 -1.55 7.23
CA ILE A 79 15.16 -0.89 8.46
C ILE A 79 16.29 -1.03 9.48
N ASP A 80 16.15 -0.34 10.63
CA ASP A 80 17.16 -0.44 11.69
C ASP A 80 17.24 -1.87 12.20
N GLY A 81 18.40 -2.50 12.06
CA GLY A 81 18.64 -3.87 12.51
C GLY A 81 18.09 -4.97 11.61
N GLY A 82 17.59 -4.66 10.41
CA GLY A 82 17.02 -5.68 9.55
C GLY A 82 16.43 -5.15 8.26
N GLY A 83 15.34 -5.76 7.83
CA GLY A 83 14.64 -5.39 6.60
C GLY A 83 13.17 -5.81 6.62
N VAL A 84 12.42 -5.30 5.65
CA VAL A 84 11.05 -5.71 5.38
C VAL A 84 11.01 -6.29 3.98
N TYR A 85 10.63 -7.56 3.85
CA TYR A 85 10.47 -8.22 2.54
C TYR A 85 8.99 -8.25 2.18
N LEU A 86 8.66 -7.68 1.01
CA LEU A 86 7.28 -7.51 0.58
C LEU A 86 6.95 -8.44 -0.58
N THR A 87 5.82 -9.13 -0.46
CA THR A 87 5.29 -10.01 -1.52
C THR A 87 3.79 -9.74 -1.71
N GLN A 88 3.21 -10.33 -2.75
CA GLN A 88 1.77 -10.21 -2.99
C GLN A 88 0.98 -11.00 -1.96
N GLY A 89 -0.07 -10.39 -1.43
CA GLY A 89 -1.11 -11.12 -0.71
C GLY A 89 -2.08 -11.79 -1.69
N THR A 90 -3.06 -12.52 -1.18
CA THR A 90 -4.04 -13.26 -1.99
C THR A 90 -5.46 -12.89 -1.56
N PRO A 91 -6.29 -12.32 -2.43
CA PRO A 91 -5.92 -11.78 -3.75
C PRO A 91 -5.05 -10.54 -3.63
N PHE A 92 -4.22 -10.26 -4.64
CA PHE A 92 -3.37 -9.09 -4.61
C PHE A 92 -4.16 -7.79 -4.73
N ALA A 93 -5.05 -7.71 -5.71
CA ALA A 93 -5.79 -6.48 -6.02
C ALA A 93 -7.27 -6.79 -6.27
N GLN A 94 -8.14 -5.97 -5.70
CA GLN A 94 -9.59 -6.09 -5.86
C GLN A 94 -10.21 -4.73 -6.14
N ARG A 95 -11.05 -4.67 -7.17
CA ARG A 95 -11.86 -3.48 -7.41
C ARG A 95 -12.95 -3.37 -6.36
N MET A 96 -13.10 -2.17 -5.80
CA MET A 96 -14.11 -1.88 -4.79
C MET A 96 -15.01 -0.77 -5.31
N SER A 97 -16.32 -1.00 -5.35
CA SER A 97 -17.28 0.03 -5.71
C SER A 97 -17.68 0.82 -4.47
N ASP A 98 -17.94 2.13 -4.65
CA ASP A 98 -18.46 2.98 -3.59
C ASP A 98 -19.94 3.21 -3.87
N PRO A 99 -20.86 2.74 -3.00
CA PRO A 99 -22.29 2.89 -3.24
C PRO A 99 -22.78 4.35 -3.17
N ALA A 100 -22.00 5.24 -2.55
CA ALA A 100 -22.36 6.65 -2.41
C ALA A 100 -21.83 7.52 -3.56
N ASP A 101 -20.81 7.07 -4.29
CA ASP A 101 -20.18 7.87 -5.35
C ASP A 101 -19.62 6.94 -6.43
N ASP A 102 -20.28 6.88 -7.57
CA ASP A 102 -19.91 6.01 -8.70
C ASP A 102 -18.74 6.53 -9.52
N SER A 103 -18.25 7.74 -9.23
CA SER A 103 -17.03 8.28 -9.86
C SER A 103 -15.76 7.81 -9.15
N ILE A 104 -15.86 7.14 -8.01
CA ILE A 104 -14.69 6.63 -7.30
C ILE A 104 -14.28 5.29 -7.91
N ARG A 105 -12.98 5.18 -8.23
CA ARG A 105 -12.34 3.95 -8.70
C ARG A 105 -11.30 3.55 -7.66
N ARG A 106 -11.68 2.60 -6.80
CA ARG A 106 -10.84 2.13 -5.70
C ARG A 106 -10.36 0.73 -5.99
N ILE A 107 -9.05 0.50 -5.84
CA ILE A 107 -8.49 -0.85 -5.82
C ILE A 107 -7.90 -1.10 -4.44
N TYR A 108 -8.34 -2.18 -3.80
CA TYR A 108 -7.85 -2.66 -2.53
C TYR A 108 -6.68 -3.60 -2.78
N ILE A 109 -5.54 -3.33 -2.15
CA ILE A 109 -4.29 -4.06 -2.34
C ILE A 109 -3.96 -4.84 -1.07
N ASN A 110 -3.66 -6.12 -1.22
CA ASN A 110 -3.17 -6.98 -0.15
C ASN A 110 -1.70 -7.30 -0.37
N LEU A 111 -0.90 -7.08 0.65
CA LEU A 111 0.52 -7.43 0.67
C LEU A 111 0.81 -8.40 1.81
N SER A 112 1.86 -9.18 1.65
CA SER A 112 2.49 -9.90 2.74
C SER A 112 3.82 -9.25 3.05
N ALA A 113 4.06 -8.93 4.31
CA ALA A 113 5.30 -8.33 4.77
C ALA A 113 5.97 -9.24 5.79
N GLU A 114 7.24 -9.52 5.59
CA GLU A 114 8.05 -10.30 6.53
C GLU A 114 9.16 -9.40 7.06
N PHE A 115 9.19 -9.24 8.38
CA PHE A 115 10.25 -8.49 9.05
C PHE A 115 11.39 -9.44 9.38
N ILE A 116 12.57 -9.13 8.87
CA ILE A 116 13.76 -9.98 9.00
C ILE A 116 14.88 -9.23 9.72
N THR A 117 15.75 -9.99 10.38
CA THR A 117 16.96 -9.45 11.01
C THR A 117 18.17 -9.81 10.15
N LEU A 118 19.15 -8.91 10.11
CA LEU A 118 20.39 -9.12 9.36
C LEU A 118 21.50 -9.74 10.21
N THR A 119 21.24 -10.01 11.48
CA THR A 119 22.26 -10.59 12.39
C THR A 119 22.01 -12.05 12.70
#